data_f6ccf56593220d096dc4a4aa03a1fd14
#
_entry.id   f6ccf56593220d096dc4a4aa03a1fd14
#
_cell.length_a   1.000
_cell.length_b   1.000
_cell.length_c   1.000
_cell.angle_alpha   90.00
_cell.angle_beta   90.00
_cell.angle_gamma   90.00
#
_symmetry.space_group_name_H-M   'P 1'
#
loop_
_entity.id
_entity.type
_entity.pdbx_description
1 polymer ?
#
loop_
_entity_poly.entity_id
_entity_poly.type
_entity_poly.pdbx_seq_one_letter_code
_entity_poly.pdbx_strand_id
1 'polypeptide(L)'
;LSLPDRYKAARTYAEKFMQERGIVSPAAITKADQEDFRGVVSDYYYQLTTTTVRRYDTEHLILGTRLHDWSKYNQKVVEACARYCDVVSVNYYGRWQPETDFLANLKAWCAVKPFLVSEFYTKAEDASYKGVEYAKTEGGGWLVHAQKNRGEFHQNFCLRLLETRNCIGWIHFEYNDSYAS
;
A
#
# COMPACT_ATOMS: atom_id res chain seq x y z
N LEU A 1 -1.72 -10.81 20.83
CA LEU A 1 -1.39 -10.23 22.14
C LEU A 1 -0.01 -10.62 22.67
N SER A 2 0.89 -11.06 21.78
CA SER A 2 2.30 -11.38 22.10
C SER A 2 3.23 -10.16 22.14
N LEU A 3 2.69 -8.96 22.20
CA LEU A 3 3.49 -7.73 22.23
C LEU A 3 4.28 -7.63 23.55
N PRO A 4 5.56 -7.21 23.49
CA PRO A 4 6.37 -6.92 24.67
C PRO A 4 5.69 -5.90 25.60
N ASP A 5 6.04 -5.90 26.90
CA ASP A 5 5.44 -5.02 27.90
C ASP A 5 5.58 -3.53 27.62
N ARG A 6 6.59 -3.14 26.86
CA ARG A 6 6.76 -1.74 26.38
C ARG A 6 5.58 -1.24 25.53
N TYR A 7 4.76 -2.13 24.98
CA TYR A 7 3.57 -1.79 24.18
C TYR A 7 2.26 -1.90 24.97
N LYS A 8 2.27 -1.56 26.26
CA LYS A 8 1.07 -1.61 27.13
C LYS A 8 -0.15 -0.92 26.52
N ALA A 9 0.01 0.29 25.98
CA ALA A 9 -1.10 1.04 25.39
C ALA A 9 -1.76 0.27 24.22
N ALA A 10 -0.97 -0.32 23.33
CA ALA A 10 -1.49 -1.11 22.22
C ALA A 10 -2.21 -2.39 22.71
N ARG A 11 -1.68 -3.03 23.76
CA ARG A 11 -2.31 -4.20 24.38
C ARG A 11 -3.64 -3.82 25.01
N THR A 12 -3.69 -2.76 25.84
CA THR A 12 -4.92 -2.27 26.45
C THR A 12 -5.98 -1.93 25.41
N TYR A 13 -5.57 -1.35 24.28
CA TYR A 13 -6.47 -1.03 23.18
C TYR A 13 -7.06 -2.29 22.53
N ALA A 14 -6.24 -3.33 22.33
CA ALA A 14 -6.69 -4.61 21.80
C ALA A 14 -7.61 -5.36 22.80
N GLU A 15 -7.28 -5.33 24.07
CA GLU A 15 -8.12 -5.92 25.14
C GLU A 15 -9.49 -5.24 25.23
N LYS A 16 -9.54 -3.91 25.12
CA LYS A 16 -10.79 -3.15 25.06
C LYS A 16 -11.63 -3.56 23.85
N PHE A 17 -11.02 -3.66 22.67
CA PHE A 17 -11.71 -4.13 21.47
C PHE A 17 -12.30 -5.53 21.63
N MET A 18 -11.55 -6.46 22.25
CA MET A 18 -12.04 -7.81 22.54
C MET A 18 -13.22 -7.77 23.52
N GLN A 19 -13.12 -6.99 24.57
CA GLN A 19 -14.17 -6.85 25.57
C GLN A 19 -15.48 -6.30 24.98
N GLU A 20 -15.39 -5.25 24.16
CA GLU A 20 -16.55 -4.65 23.46
C GLU A 20 -17.26 -5.63 22.52
N ARG A 21 -16.56 -6.65 22.03
CA ARG A 21 -17.10 -7.70 21.16
C ARG A 21 -17.44 -9.00 21.88
N GLY A 22 -17.27 -9.08 23.18
CA GLY A 22 -17.51 -10.29 23.95
C GLY A 22 -16.52 -11.43 23.65
N ILE A 23 -15.31 -11.11 23.14
CA ILE A 23 -14.26 -12.09 22.88
C ILE A 23 -13.55 -12.40 24.18
N VAL A 24 -13.82 -13.57 24.74
CA VAL A 24 -13.40 -13.96 26.09
C VAL A 24 -11.92 -14.41 26.18
N SER A 25 -11.29 -14.74 25.07
CA SER A 25 -9.88 -15.14 25.05
C SER A 25 -9.23 -14.89 23.70
N PRO A 26 -7.90 -14.75 23.61
CA PRO A 26 -7.18 -14.62 22.34
C PRO A 26 -7.40 -15.80 21.37
N ALA A 27 -7.67 -17.00 21.89
CA ALA A 27 -7.94 -18.18 21.07
C ALA A 27 -9.30 -18.13 20.36
N ALA A 28 -10.22 -17.30 20.83
CA ALA A 28 -11.54 -17.09 20.22
C ALA A 28 -11.53 -16.02 19.11
N ILE A 29 -10.41 -15.36 18.85
CA ILE A 29 -10.29 -14.32 17.84
C ILE A 29 -10.40 -14.95 16.44
N THR A 30 -11.37 -14.52 15.67
CA THR A 30 -11.57 -14.94 14.27
C THR A 30 -10.75 -14.08 13.29
N LYS A 31 -10.67 -14.52 12.03
CA LYS A 31 -10.08 -13.66 10.97
C LYS A 31 -10.88 -12.36 10.79
N ALA A 32 -12.20 -12.40 10.89
CA ALA A 32 -13.03 -11.22 10.79
C ALA A 32 -12.73 -10.21 11.92
N ASP A 33 -12.52 -10.68 13.15
CA ASP A 33 -12.13 -9.82 14.27
C ASP A 33 -10.76 -9.17 14.02
N GLN A 34 -9.81 -9.91 13.44
CA GLN A 34 -8.50 -9.36 13.08
C GLN A 34 -8.61 -8.28 12.00
N GLU A 35 -9.43 -8.50 10.96
CA GLU A 35 -9.68 -7.51 9.92
C GLU A 35 -10.36 -6.26 10.48
N ASP A 36 -11.36 -6.43 11.32
CA ASP A 36 -12.05 -5.32 11.97
C ASP A 36 -11.11 -4.54 12.90
N PHE A 37 -10.26 -5.23 13.64
CA PHE A 37 -9.27 -4.56 14.51
C PHE A 37 -8.24 -3.78 13.71
N ARG A 38 -7.78 -4.31 12.56
CA ARG A 38 -6.93 -3.55 11.62
C ARG A 38 -7.61 -2.28 11.15
N GLY A 39 -8.90 -2.36 10.82
CA GLY A 39 -9.71 -1.21 10.45
C GLY A 39 -9.76 -0.16 11.56
N VAL A 40 -10.04 -0.57 12.79
CA VAL A 40 -10.09 0.32 13.97
C VAL A 40 -8.75 1.01 14.22
N VAL A 41 -7.64 0.27 14.15
CA VAL A 41 -6.29 0.83 14.32
C VAL A 41 -5.94 1.81 13.20
N SER A 42 -6.28 1.46 11.96
CA SER A 42 -6.03 2.32 10.79
C SER A 42 -6.86 3.59 10.84
N ASP A 43 -8.11 3.49 11.25
CA ASP A 43 -9.02 4.62 11.41
C ASP A 43 -8.46 5.62 12.42
N TYR A 44 -8.05 5.13 13.59
CA TYR A 44 -7.42 5.96 14.62
C TYR A 44 -6.12 6.60 14.13
N TYR A 45 -5.28 5.84 13.44
CA TYR A 45 -4.01 6.32 12.89
C TYR A 45 -4.23 7.47 11.90
N TYR A 46 -5.09 7.25 10.89
CA TYR A 46 -5.33 8.27 9.87
C TYR A 46 -6.04 9.49 10.44
N GLN A 47 -7.02 9.31 11.33
CA GLN A 47 -7.68 10.42 12.01
C GLN A 47 -6.66 11.29 12.76
N LEU A 48 -5.82 10.66 13.59
CA LEU A 48 -4.83 11.37 14.40
C LEU A 48 -3.81 12.11 13.52
N THR A 49 -3.23 11.42 12.56
CA THR A 49 -2.17 11.98 11.71
C THR A 49 -2.69 13.10 10.82
N THR A 50 -3.82 12.89 10.13
CA THR A 50 -4.38 13.91 9.23
C THR A 50 -4.88 15.13 9.99
N THR A 51 -5.57 14.92 11.12
CA THR A 51 -6.02 16.04 11.98
C THR A 51 -4.83 16.86 12.48
N THR A 52 -3.74 16.19 12.84
CA THR A 52 -2.52 16.87 13.31
C THR A 52 -1.86 17.66 12.19
N VAL A 53 -1.70 17.07 11.00
CA VAL A 53 -1.13 17.76 9.83
C VAL A 53 -1.98 18.99 9.46
N ARG A 54 -3.31 18.83 9.43
CA ARG A 54 -4.22 19.92 9.05
C ARG A 54 -4.22 21.15 9.99
N ARG A 55 -3.69 21.02 11.20
CA ARG A 55 -3.47 22.17 12.09
C ARG A 55 -2.38 23.12 11.59
N TYR A 56 -1.46 22.61 10.77
CA TYR A 56 -0.28 23.34 10.30
C TYR A 56 -0.26 23.53 8.79
N ASP A 57 -0.92 22.62 8.05
CA ASP A 57 -0.95 22.62 6.61
C ASP A 57 -2.36 22.27 6.09
N THR A 58 -3.04 23.28 5.59
CA THR A 58 -4.38 23.17 5.03
C THR A 58 -4.39 23.05 3.51
N GLU A 59 -3.27 23.35 2.85
CA GLU A 59 -3.19 23.53 1.39
C GLU A 59 -2.71 22.28 0.65
N HIS A 60 -1.75 21.54 1.20
CA HIS A 60 -1.20 20.36 0.52
C HIS A 60 -2.10 19.14 0.67
N LEU A 61 -2.09 18.29 -0.36
CA LEU A 61 -2.81 17.03 -0.34
C LEU A 61 -2.12 16.01 0.58
N ILE A 62 -2.92 15.32 1.38
CA ILE A 62 -2.45 14.18 2.20
C ILE A 62 -2.65 12.90 1.39
N LEU A 63 -1.55 12.26 1.00
CA LEU A 63 -1.53 11.10 0.11
C LEU A 63 -1.61 9.74 0.85
N GLY A 64 -1.81 9.74 2.16
CA GLY A 64 -1.80 8.50 2.95
C GLY A 64 -0.40 7.95 3.20
N THR A 65 -0.27 6.62 3.33
CA THR A 65 0.93 5.93 3.81
C THR A 65 1.59 5.03 2.78
N ARG A 66 1.29 5.17 1.49
CA ARG A 66 1.79 4.29 0.44
C ARG A 66 1.59 2.81 0.81
N LEU A 67 0.31 2.39 0.87
CA LEU A 67 -0.08 1.04 1.27
C LEU A 67 0.66 -0.02 0.46
N HIS A 68 1.34 -0.91 1.15
CA HIS A 68 2.20 -1.93 0.55
C HIS A 68 1.81 -3.33 1.02
N ASP A 69 2.24 -4.36 0.29
CA ASP A 69 2.00 -5.75 0.59
C ASP A 69 0.51 -6.05 0.93
N TRP A 70 0.22 -6.75 2.01
CA TRP A 70 -1.14 -7.11 2.41
C TRP A 70 -2.06 -5.90 2.67
N SER A 71 -1.50 -4.76 3.10
CA SER A 71 -2.31 -3.60 3.51
C SER A 71 -3.11 -2.99 2.37
N LYS A 72 -2.61 -3.02 1.12
CA LYS A 72 -3.34 -2.54 -0.05
C LYS A 72 -4.49 -3.46 -0.49
N TYR A 73 -4.48 -4.71 -0.03
CA TYR A 73 -5.55 -5.69 -0.27
C TYR A 73 -6.54 -5.79 0.90
N ASN A 74 -6.36 -4.99 1.95
CA ASN A 74 -7.24 -5.00 3.10
C ASN A 74 -8.28 -3.89 2.99
N GLN A 75 -9.54 -4.26 2.78
CA GLN A 75 -10.65 -3.33 2.62
C GLN A 75 -10.72 -2.30 3.76
N LYS A 76 -10.67 -2.75 5.01
CA LYS A 76 -10.82 -1.87 6.18
C LYS A 76 -9.70 -0.83 6.29
N VAL A 77 -8.49 -1.22 5.92
CA VAL A 77 -7.32 -0.31 5.91
C VAL A 77 -7.46 0.72 4.79
N VAL A 78 -7.84 0.29 3.58
CA VAL A 78 -8.05 1.20 2.44
C VAL A 78 -9.18 2.17 2.70
N GLU A 79 -10.32 1.70 3.21
CA GLU A 79 -11.47 2.54 3.56
C GLU A 79 -11.12 3.58 4.65
N ALA A 80 -10.33 3.18 5.67
CA ALA A 80 -9.84 4.11 6.67
C ALA A 80 -8.92 5.18 6.08
N CYS A 81 -7.98 4.80 5.20
CA CYS A 81 -7.16 5.75 4.47
C CYS A 81 -8.01 6.73 3.64
N ALA A 82 -8.95 6.21 2.85
CA ALA A 82 -9.82 7.02 1.99
C ALA A 82 -10.72 7.98 2.78
N ARG A 83 -11.09 7.63 4.02
CA ARG A 83 -11.94 8.50 4.87
C ARG A 83 -11.23 9.79 5.27
N TYR A 84 -9.96 9.73 5.58
CA TYR A 84 -9.20 10.85 6.17
C TYR A 84 -8.22 11.52 5.20
N CYS A 85 -7.69 10.79 4.22
CA CYS A 85 -6.73 11.32 3.26
C CYS A 85 -7.43 11.89 2.01
N ASP A 86 -6.73 12.73 1.27
CA ASP A 86 -7.23 13.29 0.01
C ASP A 86 -7.05 12.31 -1.15
N VAL A 87 -6.00 11.50 -1.09
CA VAL A 87 -5.63 10.48 -2.07
C VAL A 87 -5.21 9.20 -1.35
N VAL A 88 -5.60 8.05 -1.88
CA VAL A 88 -5.07 6.76 -1.40
C VAL A 88 -3.85 6.40 -2.22
N SER A 89 -2.67 6.30 -1.60
CA SER A 89 -1.46 5.87 -2.30
C SER A 89 -1.12 4.41 -2.02
N VAL A 90 -0.69 3.69 -3.06
CA VAL A 90 -0.35 2.27 -2.99
C VAL A 90 0.99 2.00 -3.67
N ASN A 91 1.82 1.11 -3.11
CA ASN A 91 2.98 0.55 -3.77
C ASN A 91 2.58 -0.77 -4.44
N TYR A 92 2.86 -0.93 -5.73
CA TYR A 92 2.41 -2.08 -6.50
C TYR A 92 3.54 -2.74 -7.28
N TYR A 93 3.90 -3.94 -6.88
CA TYR A 93 5.05 -4.67 -7.42
C TYR A 93 4.70 -6.08 -7.88
N GLY A 94 5.61 -6.70 -8.65
CA GLY A 94 5.59 -8.11 -8.95
C GLY A 94 4.51 -8.57 -9.93
N ARG A 95 3.97 -7.66 -10.74
CA ARG A 95 2.99 -7.95 -11.80
C ARG A 95 3.30 -7.16 -13.06
N TRP A 96 3.05 -7.77 -14.22
CA TRP A 96 3.16 -7.11 -15.52
C TRP A 96 2.21 -5.90 -15.65
N GLN A 97 1.05 -6.00 -15.02
CA GLN A 97 0.06 -4.92 -14.92
C GLN A 97 -0.76 -5.09 -13.65
N PRO A 98 -1.41 -4.03 -13.16
CA PRO A 98 -2.32 -4.15 -12.03
C PRO A 98 -3.48 -5.10 -12.33
N GLU A 99 -3.76 -6.00 -11.40
CA GLU A 99 -4.81 -7.03 -11.52
C GLU A 99 -6.20 -6.37 -11.56
N THR A 100 -7.09 -6.92 -12.37
CA THR A 100 -8.45 -6.40 -12.55
C THR A 100 -9.22 -6.32 -11.24
N ASP A 101 -9.16 -7.40 -10.45
CA ASP A 101 -9.87 -7.47 -9.16
C ASP A 101 -9.29 -6.49 -8.15
N PHE A 102 -7.97 -6.29 -8.14
CA PHE A 102 -7.33 -5.28 -7.30
C PHE A 102 -7.83 -3.88 -7.63
N LEU A 103 -7.85 -3.52 -8.92
CA LEU A 103 -8.32 -2.20 -9.36
C LEU A 103 -9.81 -1.98 -9.07
N ALA A 104 -10.63 -3.02 -9.26
CA ALA A 104 -12.07 -2.98 -8.95
C ALA A 104 -12.31 -2.78 -7.46
N ASN A 105 -11.60 -3.54 -6.61
CA ASN A 105 -11.65 -3.41 -5.17
C ASN A 105 -11.18 -2.04 -4.70
N LEU A 106 -10.03 -1.58 -5.20
CA LEU A 106 -9.49 -0.27 -4.84
C LEU A 106 -10.47 0.86 -5.20
N LYS A 107 -11.08 0.78 -6.37
CA LYS A 107 -12.13 1.73 -6.80
C LYS A 107 -13.33 1.73 -5.85
N ALA A 108 -13.79 0.55 -5.44
CA ALA A 108 -14.92 0.41 -4.52
C ALA A 108 -14.58 0.94 -3.12
N TRP A 109 -13.42 0.60 -2.58
CA TRP A 109 -13.01 0.94 -1.21
C TRP A 109 -12.55 2.39 -1.06
N CYS A 110 -12.01 3.00 -2.10
CA CYS A 110 -11.68 4.43 -2.11
C CYS A 110 -12.93 5.32 -2.21
N ALA A 111 -14.09 4.77 -2.56
CA ALA A 111 -15.33 5.51 -2.78
C ALA A 111 -15.14 6.64 -3.81
N VAL A 112 -15.25 7.90 -3.38
CA VAL A 112 -15.07 9.07 -4.25
C VAL A 112 -13.63 9.59 -4.31
N LYS A 113 -12.73 9.00 -3.54
CA LYS A 113 -11.32 9.45 -3.50
C LYS A 113 -10.53 8.86 -4.66
N PRO A 114 -9.65 9.64 -5.27
CA PRO A 114 -8.70 9.11 -6.23
C PRO A 114 -7.62 8.28 -5.55
N PHE A 115 -6.91 7.47 -6.34
CA PHE A 115 -5.72 6.77 -5.89
C PHE A 115 -4.49 7.11 -6.72
N LEU A 116 -3.32 6.87 -6.15
CA LEU A 116 -2.00 7.04 -6.75
C LEU A 116 -1.20 5.74 -6.59
N VAL A 117 -0.54 5.27 -7.64
CA VAL A 117 0.50 4.24 -7.50
C VAL A 117 1.82 4.94 -7.19
N SER A 118 2.21 4.90 -5.92
CA SER A 118 3.36 5.64 -5.41
C SER A 118 4.70 4.95 -5.61
N GLU A 119 4.69 3.65 -5.94
CA GLU A 119 5.87 2.91 -6.34
C GLU A 119 5.50 1.73 -7.22
N PHE A 120 6.23 1.57 -8.32
CA PHE A 120 6.29 0.38 -9.16
C PHE A 120 7.59 0.40 -9.96
N TYR A 121 8.10 -0.76 -10.35
CA TYR A 121 9.24 -0.85 -11.26
C TYR A 121 9.34 -2.21 -11.94
N THR A 122 10.24 -2.29 -12.92
CA THR A 122 10.62 -3.52 -13.61
C THR A 122 12.13 -3.68 -13.65
N LYS A 123 12.58 -4.92 -13.68
CA LYS A 123 13.99 -5.33 -13.81
C LYS A 123 14.20 -5.96 -15.17
N ALA A 124 15.42 -5.93 -15.70
CA ALA A 124 15.78 -6.63 -16.94
C ALA A 124 16.93 -7.62 -16.71
N GLU A 125 16.86 -8.79 -17.34
CA GLU A 125 17.87 -9.85 -17.22
C GLU A 125 19.24 -9.40 -17.75
N ASP A 126 19.25 -8.55 -18.78
CA ASP A 126 20.45 -8.01 -19.42
C ASP A 126 20.98 -6.72 -18.74
N ALA A 127 20.46 -6.33 -17.58
CA ALA A 127 20.96 -5.15 -16.89
C ALA A 127 22.41 -5.38 -16.41
N SER A 128 23.29 -4.45 -16.74
CA SER A 128 24.68 -4.46 -16.31
C SER A 128 25.15 -3.04 -16.00
N TYR A 129 26.11 -2.93 -15.09
CA TYR A 129 26.79 -1.68 -14.80
C TYR A 129 28.28 -1.89 -14.84
N LYS A 130 28.98 -1.11 -15.68
CA LYS A 130 30.43 -1.24 -15.91
C LYS A 130 30.86 -2.67 -16.28
N GLY A 131 30.05 -3.37 -17.06
CA GLY A 131 30.33 -4.74 -17.51
C GLY A 131 30.10 -5.83 -16.46
N VAL A 132 29.57 -5.49 -15.28
CA VAL A 132 29.18 -6.44 -14.25
C VAL A 132 27.68 -6.70 -14.38
N GLU A 133 27.30 -7.96 -14.54
CA GLU A 133 25.90 -8.37 -14.50
C GLU A 133 25.40 -8.33 -13.05
N TYR A 134 24.22 -7.75 -12.86
CA TYR A 134 23.57 -7.74 -11.56
C TYR A 134 22.65 -8.94 -11.39
N ALA A 135 22.66 -9.54 -10.19
CA ALA A 135 21.64 -10.52 -9.81
C ALA A 135 20.27 -9.85 -9.80
N LYS A 136 19.37 -10.32 -10.67
CA LYS A 136 18.06 -9.70 -10.93
C LYS A 136 16.91 -10.47 -10.29
N THR A 137 17.23 -11.43 -9.43
CA THR A 137 16.26 -12.29 -8.75
C THR A 137 15.67 -11.64 -7.50
N GLU A 138 16.35 -10.66 -6.92
CA GLU A 138 15.93 -9.98 -5.71
C GLU A 138 15.09 -8.73 -6.01
N GLY A 139 14.29 -8.29 -5.02
CA GLY A 139 13.40 -7.13 -5.13
C GLY A 139 12.06 -7.44 -5.79
N GLY A 140 11.10 -6.54 -5.59
CA GLY A 140 9.68 -6.72 -5.96
C GLY A 140 9.34 -6.42 -7.42
N GLY A 141 10.27 -5.87 -8.22
CA GLY A 141 9.99 -5.48 -9.61
C GLY A 141 9.71 -6.67 -10.52
N TRP A 142 8.83 -6.47 -11.49
CA TRP A 142 8.60 -7.47 -12.55
C TRP A 142 9.86 -7.68 -13.39
N LEU A 143 10.23 -8.93 -13.69
CA LEU A 143 11.41 -9.26 -14.49
C LEU A 143 11.05 -9.33 -15.96
N VAL A 144 11.80 -8.63 -16.83
CA VAL A 144 11.72 -8.69 -18.29
C VAL A 144 13.06 -9.14 -18.88
N HIS A 145 13.06 -9.64 -20.13
CA HIS A 145 14.27 -10.20 -20.73
C HIS A 145 15.34 -9.15 -21.08
N ALA A 146 14.93 -7.95 -21.49
CA ALA A 146 15.87 -6.93 -21.94
C ALA A 146 15.48 -5.53 -21.47
N GLN A 147 16.46 -4.63 -21.39
CA GLN A 147 16.26 -3.23 -21.00
C GLN A 147 15.18 -2.53 -21.85
N LYS A 148 15.10 -2.81 -23.15
CA LYS A 148 14.05 -2.29 -24.02
C LYS A 148 12.63 -2.67 -23.56
N ASN A 149 12.46 -3.86 -23.01
CA ASN A 149 11.16 -4.34 -22.55
C ASN A 149 10.68 -3.63 -21.26
N ARG A 150 11.56 -2.92 -20.57
CA ARG A 150 11.16 -2.06 -19.45
C ARG A 150 10.23 -0.93 -19.89
N GLY A 151 10.47 -0.38 -21.12
CA GLY A 151 9.58 0.62 -21.72
C GLY A 151 8.21 0.04 -22.06
N GLU A 152 8.16 -1.18 -22.59
CA GLU A 152 6.91 -1.89 -22.88
C GLU A 152 6.12 -2.18 -21.61
N PHE A 153 6.80 -2.63 -20.55
CA PHE A 153 6.20 -2.78 -19.21
C PHE A 153 5.60 -1.46 -18.72
N HIS A 154 6.39 -0.38 -18.74
CA HIS A 154 5.95 0.92 -18.25
C HIS A 154 4.70 1.40 -19.00
N GLN A 155 4.71 1.32 -20.34
CA GLN A 155 3.57 1.69 -21.16
C GLN A 155 2.33 0.87 -20.82
N ASN A 156 2.45 -0.46 -20.77
CA ASN A 156 1.33 -1.36 -20.47
C ASN A 156 0.76 -1.10 -19.07
N PHE A 157 1.63 -0.97 -18.08
CA PHE A 157 1.24 -0.72 -16.69
C PHE A 157 0.49 0.61 -16.53
N CYS A 158 1.03 1.69 -17.14
CA CYS A 158 0.43 3.01 -17.06
C CYS A 158 -0.90 3.11 -17.83
N LEU A 159 -1.01 2.49 -19.01
CA LEU A 159 -2.27 2.41 -19.76
C LEU A 159 -3.35 1.72 -18.93
N ARG A 160 -3.01 0.63 -18.26
CA ARG A 160 -3.95 -0.08 -17.38
C ARG A 160 -4.44 0.79 -16.22
N LEU A 161 -3.59 1.65 -15.66
CA LEU A 161 -3.98 2.60 -14.62
C LEU A 161 -4.90 3.69 -15.17
N LEU A 162 -4.61 4.23 -16.35
CA LEU A 162 -5.45 5.24 -17.00
C LEU A 162 -6.88 4.75 -17.27
N GLU A 163 -7.04 3.49 -17.63
CA GLU A 163 -8.35 2.87 -17.86
C GLU A 163 -9.27 2.91 -16.63
N THR A 164 -8.71 2.98 -15.43
CA THR A 164 -9.50 3.00 -14.18
C THR A 164 -10.28 4.31 -13.98
N ARG A 165 -9.83 5.41 -14.59
CA ARG A 165 -10.37 6.77 -14.50
C ARG A 165 -10.37 7.40 -13.10
N ASN A 166 -9.93 6.70 -12.08
CA ASN A 166 -9.75 7.21 -10.72
C ASN A 166 -8.30 7.15 -10.22
N CYS A 167 -7.38 6.62 -11.03
CA CYS A 167 -5.94 6.79 -10.82
C CYS A 167 -5.51 8.18 -11.31
N ILE A 168 -4.91 8.97 -10.42
CA ILE A 168 -4.46 10.34 -10.74
C ILE A 168 -2.98 10.43 -11.08
N GLY A 169 -2.24 9.33 -10.95
CA GLY A 169 -0.82 9.31 -11.29
C GLY A 169 -0.10 8.06 -10.79
N TRP A 170 1.17 8.02 -11.14
CA TRP A 170 2.09 6.94 -10.75
C TRP A 170 3.51 7.47 -10.65
N ILE A 171 4.31 6.85 -9.78
CA ILE A 171 5.71 7.21 -9.55
C ILE A 171 6.56 5.96 -9.74
N HIS A 172 7.48 6.01 -10.71
CA HIS A 172 8.43 4.93 -10.93
C HIS A 172 9.48 4.91 -9.81
N PHE A 173 9.70 3.75 -9.21
CA PHE A 173 10.72 3.54 -8.20
C PHE A 173 11.90 2.79 -8.81
N GLU A 174 13.09 3.38 -8.94
CA GLU A 174 13.44 4.77 -8.66
C GLU A 174 14.23 5.37 -9.84
N TYR A 175 14.47 6.67 -9.83
CA TYR A 175 15.19 7.36 -10.92
C TYR A 175 16.67 6.96 -10.97
N ASN A 176 17.30 6.85 -9.81
CA ASN A 176 18.69 6.39 -9.72
C ASN A 176 18.73 4.93 -9.29
N ASP A 177 19.46 4.09 -10.02
CA ASP A 177 19.70 2.72 -9.60
C ASP A 177 20.50 2.69 -8.29
N SER A 178 20.04 1.89 -7.33
CA SER A 178 20.78 1.61 -6.10
C SER A 178 21.36 0.20 -6.14
N TYR A 179 22.49 -0.01 -5.47
CA TYR A 179 23.10 -1.35 -5.35
C TYR A 179 22.31 -2.31 -4.47
N ALA A 180 21.34 -1.81 -3.73
CA ALA A 180 20.57 -2.56 -2.74
C ALA A 180 19.13 -2.86 -3.17
N SER A 181 18.75 -2.48 -4.38
CA SER A 181 17.38 -2.67 -4.90
C SER A 181 17.32 -3.59 -6.10
#